data_e9dabdbb7a8e685874529d4c3daa8316
#
_entry.id   e9dabdbb7a8e685874529d4c3daa8316
#
_cell.length_a   1.000
_cell.length_b   1.000
_cell.length_c   1.000
_cell.angle_alpha   90.00
_cell.angle_beta   90.00
_cell.angle_gamma   90.00
#
_symmetry.space_group_name_H-M   'P 1'
#
loop_
_entity.id
_entity.type
_entity.pdbx_description
1 polymer ?
#
loop_
_entity_poly.entity_id
_entity_poly.type
_entity_poly.pdbx_seq_one_letter_code
_entity_poly.pdbx_strand_id
1 'polypeptide(L)'
;MAKTQFDEVSWSQTSTAKLLRSAQFVTSAANPKGYPEDKGIEVGFVGRSNVGKSTCLNALTQQRRLAHASKTPGRTQLINFFQLNEHVKLVDLPGYGYAKVPIAIKEQWAKNIEAYLAKRDALRGIVWLVDARRELVGEDLLLLEWLVSQNIETRLLLSKTDKLSRNQAQQALHRLNKQLELLNVPTKLVSTQVYSSVSKEGIEVLTQRLALWFSVPTELEDDLSNKVTQSPTEIENDEVL
;
A
#
# COMPACT_ATOMS: atom_id res chain seq x y z
N MET A 1 16.62 -1.94 -40.88
CA MET A 1 16.22 -2.47 -39.55
C MET A 1 15.20 -1.51 -38.98
N ALA A 2 13.92 -1.84 -39.06
CA ALA A 2 12.81 -1.02 -38.56
C ALA A 2 12.77 -1.15 -37.02
N LYS A 3 12.99 -0.03 -36.31
CA LYS A 3 12.69 0.06 -34.88
C LYS A 3 11.17 0.02 -34.75
N THR A 4 10.64 -1.07 -34.21
CA THR A 4 9.25 -1.15 -33.79
C THR A 4 9.08 -0.15 -32.65
N GLN A 5 8.44 0.96 -32.96
CA GLN A 5 8.01 1.96 -32.01
C GLN A 5 6.82 1.34 -31.26
N PHE A 6 7.09 0.73 -30.10
CA PHE A 6 6.04 0.48 -29.14
C PHE A 6 5.61 1.82 -28.59
N ASP A 7 4.40 2.24 -28.89
CA ASP A 7 3.77 3.38 -28.24
C ASP A 7 3.77 3.11 -26.73
N GLU A 8 4.68 3.74 -25.98
CA GLU A 8 4.70 3.70 -24.53
C GLU A 8 3.40 4.38 -24.03
N VAL A 9 2.40 3.55 -23.73
CA VAL A 9 1.18 4.03 -23.07
C VAL A 9 1.61 4.66 -21.74
N SER A 10 1.42 5.96 -21.60
CA SER A 10 1.73 6.64 -20.34
C SER A 10 1.06 5.90 -19.17
N TRP A 11 1.79 5.67 -18.06
CA TRP A 11 1.29 4.99 -16.87
C TRP A 11 -0.10 5.52 -16.43
N SER A 12 -0.36 6.81 -16.63
CA SER A 12 -1.63 7.47 -16.28
C SER A 12 -2.83 6.99 -17.12
N GLN A 13 -2.61 6.30 -18.23
CA GLN A 13 -3.66 5.77 -19.10
C GLN A 13 -3.98 4.30 -18.83
N THR A 14 -3.19 3.61 -18.00
CA THR A 14 -3.42 2.21 -17.65
C THR A 14 -4.74 2.01 -16.89
N SER A 15 -5.31 0.80 -16.95
CA SER A 15 -6.50 0.42 -16.18
C SER A 15 -6.31 0.64 -14.68
N THR A 16 -5.13 0.28 -14.16
CA THR A 16 -4.75 0.47 -12.76
C THR A 16 -4.70 1.95 -12.38
N ALA A 17 -4.17 2.82 -13.23
CA ALA A 17 -4.16 4.26 -12.96
C ALA A 17 -5.58 4.86 -13.00
N LYS A 18 -6.46 4.36 -13.87
CA LYS A 18 -7.89 4.72 -13.87
C LYS A 18 -8.56 4.31 -12.57
N LEU A 19 -8.29 3.09 -12.11
CA LEU A 19 -8.79 2.57 -10.83
C LEU A 19 -8.25 3.40 -9.64
N LEU A 20 -6.97 3.75 -9.63
CA LEU A 20 -6.40 4.60 -8.58
C LEU A 20 -7.06 5.98 -8.50
N ARG A 21 -7.47 6.57 -9.64
CA ARG A 21 -8.17 7.87 -9.68
C ARG A 21 -9.58 7.82 -9.11
N SER A 22 -10.23 6.65 -9.07
CA SER A 22 -11.57 6.52 -8.46
C SER A 22 -11.55 6.49 -6.94
N ALA A 23 -10.37 6.58 -6.30
CA ALA A 23 -10.20 6.50 -4.86
C ALA A 23 -11.11 7.49 -4.12
N GLN A 24 -11.89 6.99 -3.16
CA GLN A 24 -12.75 7.77 -2.30
C GLN A 24 -12.48 7.43 -0.83
N PHE A 25 -12.46 8.44 0.01
CA PHE A 25 -12.33 8.24 1.45
C PHE A 25 -13.57 7.51 2.00
N VAL A 26 -13.34 6.47 2.79
CA VAL A 26 -14.40 5.68 3.43
C VAL A 26 -14.52 6.03 4.90
N THR A 27 -13.45 5.81 5.65
CA THR A 27 -13.45 6.02 7.10
C THR A 27 -12.02 6.19 7.65
N SER A 28 -11.96 6.72 8.87
CA SER A 28 -10.75 6.73 9.70
C SER A 28 -11.01 5.98 10.99
N ALA A 29 -10.16 5.03 11.34
CA ALA A 29 -10.38 4.19 12.50
C ALA A 29 -9.16 4.10 13.40
N ALA A 30 -9.39 4.16 14.72
CA ALA A 30 -8.36 4.05 15.75
C ALA A 30 -8.13 2.59 16.21
N ASN A 31 -9.05 1.69 15.90
CA ASN A 31 -9.02 0.29 16.34
C ASN A 31 -9.85 -0.60 15.40
N PRO A 32 -9.74 -1.94 15.49
CA PRO A 32 -10.39 -2.88 14.58
C PRO A 32 -11.91 -2.77 14.47
N LYS A 33 -12.61 -2.27 15.52
CA LYS A 33 -14.08 -2.13 15.49
C LYS A 33 -14.55 -1.07 14.46
N GLY A 34 -13.69 -0.14 14.11
CA GLY A 34 -13.98 0.90 13.12
C GLY A 34 -13.48 0.59 11.71
N TYR A 35 -12.87 -0.57 11.49
CA TYR A 35 -12.39 -0.95 10.15
C TYR A 35 -13.56 -1.34 9.25
N PRO A 36 -13.47 -1.09 7.95
CA PRO A 36 -14.39 -1.69 6.98
C PRO A 36 -14.36 -3.21 7.05
N GLU A 37 -15.36 -3.85 6.48
CA GLU A 37 -15.42 -5.30 6.36
C GLU A 37 -14.12 -5.84 5.74
N ASP A 38 -13.62 -6.97 6.31
CA ASP A 38 -12.38 -7.63 5.89
C ASP A 38 -12.62 -8.47 4.64
N LYS A 39 -12.80 -7.79 3.51
CA LYS A 39 -13.08 -8.40 2.21
C LYS A 39 -12.31 -7.71 1.09
N GLY A 40 -12.05 -8.49 0.04
CA GLY A 40 -11.37 -8.02 -1.15
C GLY A 40 -9.86 -7.88 -0.93
N ILE A 41 -9.28 -6.80 -1.44
CA ILE A 41 -7.85 -6.56 -1.47
C ILE A 41 -7.55 -5.21 -0.80
N GLU A 42 -6.63 -5.21 0.13
CA GLU A 42 -6.11 -3.99 0.76
C GLU A 42 -4.61 -3.87 0.50
N VAL A 43 -4.17 -2.66 0.15
CA VAL A 43 -2.75 -2.32 0.08
C VAL A 43 -2.47 -1.22 1.09
N GLY A 44 -1.62 -1.54 2.08
CA GLY A 44 -1.24 -0.62 3.14
C GLY A 44 -0.08 0.29 2.72
N PHE A 45 -0.14 1.54 3.16
CA PHE A 45 0.96 2.51 3.01
C PHE A 45 1.51 2.86 4.38
N VAL A 46 2.81 2.63 4.59
CA VAL A 46 3.48 2.88 5.85
C VAL A 46 4.76 3.70 5.63
N GLY A 47 5.25 4.32 6.68
CA GLY A 47 6.53 5.05 6.66
C GLY A 47 6.63 6.04 7.80
N ARG A 48 7.84 6.56 8.00
CA ARG A 48 8.08 7.57 9.02
C ARG A 48 7.26 8.83 8.76
N SER A 49 6.96 9.54 9.84
CA SER A 49 6.33 10.86 9.74
C SER A 49 7.11 11.77 8.79
N ASN A 50 6.38 12.50 7.94
CA ASN A 50 6.93 13.41 6.94
C ASN A 50 7.83 12.73 5.86
N VAL A 51 7.77 11.44 5.69
CA VAL A 51 8.49 10.71 4.63
C VAL A 51 7.93 10.98 3.22
N GLY A 52 6.68 11.43 3.14
CA GLY A 52 5.99 11.72 1.87
C GLY A 52 4.84 10.75 1.55
N LYS A 53 4.35 9.99 2.54
CA LYS A 53 3.29 8.99 2.37
C LYS A 53 2.00 9.57 1.77
N SER A 54 1.42 10.61 2.36
CA SER A 54 0.21 11.27 1.83
C SER A 54 0.46 11.92 0.46
N THR A 55 1.68 12.40 0.20
CA THR A 55 2.06 12.93 -1.12
C THR A 55 2.12 11.81 -2.15
N CYS A 56 2.61 10.62 -1.76
CA CYS A 56 2.63 9.44 -2.62
C CYS A 56 1.20 8.99 -2.97
N LEU A 57 0.33 8.85 -1.98
CA LEU A 57 -1.08 8.50 -2.19
C LEU A 57 -1.77 9.50 -3.12
N ASN A 58 -1.60 10.80 -2.89
CA ASN A 58 -2.17 11.85 -3.74
C ASN A 58 -1.59 11.83 -5.17
N ALA A 59 -0.30 11.49 -5.33
CA ALA A 59 0.33 11.38 -6.64
C ALA A 59 -0.18 10.16 -7.42
N LEU A 60 -0.32 9.01 -6.77
CA LEU A 60 -0.85 7.77 -7.36
C LEU A 60 -2.31 7.94 -7.79
N THR A 61 -3.12 8.51 -6.93
CA THR A 61 -4.56 8.71 -7.20
C THR A 61 -4.83 9.93 -8.07
N GLN A 62 -3.81 10.76 -8.36
CA GLN A 62 -3.94 12.03 -9.08
C GLN A 62 -4.95 12.98 -8.40
N GLN A 63 -5.13 12.87 -7.11
CA GLN A 63 -6.03 13.69 -6.30
C GLN A 63 -5.22 14.52 -5.30
N ARG A 64 -5.33 15.84 -5.35
CA ARG A 64 -4.47 16.74 -4.53
C ARG A 64 -4.74 16.69 -3.03
N ARG A 65 -5.91 16.21 -2.61
CA ARG A 65 -6.39 16.26 -1.21
C ARG A 65 -7.06 14.97 -0.74
N LEU A 66 -6.79 13.83 -1.36
CA LEU A 66 -7.34 12.55 -0.90
C LEU A 66 -6.77 12.19 0.48
N ALA A 67 -5.45 12.14 0.58
CA ALA A 67 -4.76 11.92 1.84
C ALA A 67 -4.23 13.26 2.38
N HIS A 68 -4.57 13.58 3.64
CA HIS A 68 -4.10 14.82 4.28
C HIS A 68 -2.76 14.60 4.98
N ALA A 69 -1.76 15.39 4.59
CA ALA A 69 -0.52 15.48 5.36
C ALA A 69 -0.82 16.25 6.66
N SER A 70 -0.92 15.55 7.79
CA SER A 70 -1.01 16.22 9.09
C SER A 70 0.29 16.97 9.37
N LYS A 71 0.20 18.29 9.55
CA LYS A 71 1.34 19.12 9.96
C LYS A 71 1.58 19.07 11.46
N THR A 72 0.63 18.54 12.24
CA THR A 72 0.70 18.51 13.71
C THR A 72 1.13 17.13 14.18
N PRO A 73 2.31 16.99 14.80
CA PRO A 73 2.76 15.73 15.38
C PRO A 73 1.79 15.20 16.44
N GLY A 74 1.49 13.90 16.39
CA GLY A 74 0.68 13.23 17.43
C GLY A 74 -0.84 13.34 17.29
N ARG A 75 -1.38 14.05 16.28
CA ARG A 75 -2.82 14.31 16.18
C ARG A 75 -3.62 13.21 15.48
N THR A 76 -3.00 12.33 14.70
CA THR A 76 -3.75 11.33 13.94
C THR A 76 -3.04 9.99 13.95
N GLN A 77 -3.43 9.14 14.88
CA GLN A 77 -3.04 7.72 14.92
C GLN A 77 -4.10 6.84 14.24
N LEU A 78 -4.91 7.44 13.36
CA LEU A 78 -5.99 6.74 12.68
C LEU A 78 -5.45 6.06 11.42
N ILE A 79 -5.97 4.89 11.16
CA ILE A 79 -5.85 4.21 9.87
C ILE A 79 -6.94 4.76 8.97
N ASN A 80 -6.56 5.26 7.79
CA ASN A 80 -7.51 5.80 6.82
C ASN A 80 -7.71 4.82 5.67
N PHE A 81 -8.96 4.54 5.35
CA PHE A 81 -9.35 3.62 4.29
C PHE A 81 -9.89 4.41 3.09
N PHE A 82 -9.41 4.07 1.91
CA PHE A 82 -9.84 4.64 0.64
C PHE A 82 -10.28 3.52 -0.30
N GLN A 83 -11.54 3.55 -0.71
CA GLN A 83 -12.11 2.59 -1.65
C GLN A 83 -11.77 2.99 -3.08
N LEU A 84 -11.33 2.03 -3.90
CA LEU A 84 -11.12 2.20 -5.34
C LEU A 84 -12.30 1.65 -6.15
N ASN A 85 -12.78 0.47 -5.78
CA ASN A 85 -13.96 -0.20 -6.30
C ASN A 85 -14.53 -1.14 -5.21
N GLU A 86 -15.48 -2.00 -5.54
CA GLU A 86 -16.12 -2.92 -4.58
C GLU A 86 -15.12 -3.85 -3.88
N HIS A 87 -13.98 -4.14 -4.51
CA HIS A 87 -13.03 -5.15 -4.04
C HIS A 87 -11.69 -4.59 -3.56
N VAL A 88 -11.32 -3.38 -3.95
CA VAL A 88 -9.95 -2.86 -3.73
C VAL A 88 -9.96 -1.60 -2.87
N LYS A 89 -9.10 -1.59 -1.84
CA LYS A 89 -8.88 -0.44 -0.95
C LYS A 89 -7.40 -0.10 -0.84
N LEU A 90 -7.09 1.18 -0.73
CA LEU A 90 -5.80 1.68 -0.22
C LEU A 90 -5.97 2.03 1.26
N VAL A 91 -4.95 1.75 2.05
CA VAL A 91 -4.98 1.96 3.49
C VAL A 91 -3.79 2.79 3.92
N ASP A 92 -4.07 4.00 4.41
CA ASP A 92 -3.05 4.94 4.91
C ASP A 92 -2.81 4.68 6.40
N LEU A 93 -1.74 3.96 6.71
CA LEU A 93 -1.34 3.64 8.07
C LEU A 93 -0.70 4.86 8.74
N PRO A 94 -0.88 5.07 10.06
CA PRO A 94 -0.28 6.20 10.75
C PRO A 94 1.25 6.17 10.66
N GLY A 95 1.85 7.35 10.46
CA GLY A 95 3.31 7.46 10.39
C GLY A 95 3.96 7.20 11.75
N TYR A 96 5.17 6.64 11.75
CA TYR A 96 5.99 6.38 12.94
C TYR A 96 7.22 7.29 13.02
N GLY A 97 8.05 7.10 14.06
CA GLY A 97 9.35 7.78 14.18
C GLY A 97 9.26 9.24 14.58
N TYR A 98 8.24 9.63 15.30
CA TYR A 98 8.18 10.98 15.89
C TYR A 98 9.15 11.10 17.05
N ALA A 99 10.16 11.97 16.92
CA ALA A 99 11.22 12.15 17.93
C ALA A 99 10.69 12.70 19.29
N LYS A 100 9.57 13.43 19.28
CA LYS A 100 9.02 14.15 20.44
C LYS A 100 7.66 13.62 20.90
N VAL A 101 7.40 12.32 20.77
CA VAL A 101 6.12 11.71 21.18
C VAL A 101 6.34 10.89 22.45
N PRO A 102 5.45 10.99 23.45
CA PRO A 102 5.50 10.13 24.64
C PRO A 102 5.56 8.63 24.28
N ILE A 103 6.24 7.85 25.12
CA ILE A 103 6.42 6.38 24.93
C ILE A 103 5.05 5.69 24.78
N ALA A 104 4.07 6.04 25.60
CA ALA A 104 2.71 5.49 25.53
C ALA A 104 2.04 5.67 24.17
N ILE A 105 2.33 6.77 23.46
CA ILE A 105 1.81 7.01 22.11
C ILE A 105 2.51 6.12 21.08
N LYS A 106 3.82 5.86 21.24
CA LYS A 106 4.57 4.93 20.38
C LYS A 106 4.08 3.50 20.55
N GLU A 107 3.84 3.07 21.80
CA GLU A 107 3.28 1.76 22.11
C GLU A 107 1.87 1.58 21.53
N GLN A 108 1.03 2.59 21.64
CA GLN A 108 -0.31 2.56 21.05
C GLN A 108 -0.25 2.51 19.53
N TRP A 109 0.68 3.23 18.90
CA TRP A 109 0.93 3.14 17.47
C TRP A 109 1.32 1.71 17.07
N ALA A 110 2.29 1.12 17.77
CA ALA A 110 2.75 -0.24 17.51
C ALA A 110 1.59 -1.26 17.62
N LYS A 111 0.79 -1.18 18.70
CA LYS A 111 -0.40 -2.04 18.90
C LYS A 111 -1.44 -1.88 17.78
N ASN A 112 -1.70 -0.66 17.31
CA ASN A 112 -2.66 -0.43 16.24
C ASN A 112 -2.19 -0.98 14.89
N ILE A 113 -0.89 -0.81 14.58
CA ILE A 113 -0.28 -1.35 13.36
C ILE A 113 -0.24 -2.87 13.42
N GLU A 114 0.21 -3.44 14.53
CA GLU A 114 0.22 -4.89 14.76
C GLU A 114 -1.19 -5.48 14.61
N ALA A 115 -2.19 -4.87 15.24
CA ALA A 115 -3.58 -5.33 15.16
C ALA A 115 -4.13 -5.29 13.73
N TYR A 116 -3.74 -4.30 12.92
CA TYR A 116 -4.12 -4.23 11.51
C TYR A 116 -3.38 -5.28 10.68
N LEU A 117 -2.05 -5.29 10.76
CA LEU A 117 -1.21 -6.11 9.91
C LEU A 117 -1.35 -7.62 10.24
N ALA A 118 -1.54 -8.00 11.53
CA ALA A 118 -1.61 -9.41 11.96
C ALA A 118 -2.94 -10.11 11.68
N LYS A 119 -4.03 -9.35 11.48
CA LYS A 119 -5.40 -9.92 11.48
C LYS A 119 -6.21 -9.54 10.24
N ARG A 120 -5.59 -8.91 9.25
CA ARG A 120 -6.30 -8.42 8.09
C ARG A 120 -6.10 -9.34 6.89
N ASP A 121 -7.08 -10.22 6.63
CA ASP A 121 -7.03 -11.21 5.54
C ASP A 121 -7.03 -10.53 4.16
N ALA A 122 -7.71 -9.39 4.05
CA ALA A 122 -7.70 -8.57 2.83
C ALA A 122 -6.34 -7.94 2.50
N LEU A 123 -5.38 -7.89 3.45
CA LEU A 123 -4.09 -7.25 3.25
C LEU A 123 -3.22 -8.05 2.28
N ARG A 124 -3.01 -7.53 1.08
CA ARG A 124 -2.23 -8.15 0.03
C ARG A 124 -0.76 -7.75 0.04
N GLY A 125 -0.46 -6.53 0.48
CA GLY A 125 0.91 -6.04 0.50
C GLY A 125 1.05 -4.65 1.10
N ILE A 126 2.30 -4.26 1.34
CA ILE A 126 2.68 -2.98 1.95
C ILE A 126 3.55 -2.17 1.00
N VAL A 127 3.17 -0.93 0.77
CA VAL A 127 4.04 0.10 0.21
C VAL A 127 4.68 0.85 1.36
N TRP A 128 5.98 0.65 1.53
CA TRP A 128 6.75 1.24 2.63
C TRP A 128 7.67 2.36 2.13
N LEU A 129 7.43 3.59 2.57
CA LEU A 129 8.23 4.75 2.20
C LEU A 129 9.34 5.00 3.21
N VAL A 130 10.58 5.11 2.70
CA VAL A 130 11.78 5.48 3.45
C VAL A 130 12.45 6.67 2.77
N ASP A 131 12.95 7.64 3.51
CA ASP A 131 13.68 8.78 2.95
C ASP A 131 15.04 8.31 2.40
N ALA A 132 15.30 8.51 1.10
CA ALA A 132 16.49 8.03 0.40
C ALA A 132 17.83 8.53 1.00
N ARG A 133 17.78 9.52 1.88
CA ARG A 133 18.94 10.08 2.57
C ARG A 133 19.28 9.40 3.90
N ARG A 134 18.51 8.36 4.29
CA ARG A 134 18.64 7.66 5.56
C ARG A 134 18.79 6.16 5.35
N GLU A 135 19.41 5.52 6.31
CA GLU A 135 19.43 4.06 6.43
C GLU A 135 18.24 3.58 7.27
N LEU A 136 17.93 2.28 7.18
CA LEU A 136 16.96 1.65 8.07
C LEU A 136 17.57 1.46 9.44
N VAL A 137 16.99 2.08 10.46
CA VAL A 137 17.48 2.01 11.85
C VAL A 137 16.32 1.93 12.84
N GLY A 138 16.58 1.31 14.01
CA GLY A 138 15.62 1.27 15.13
C GLY A 138 14.25 0.75 14.72
N GLU A 139 13.21 1.61 14.76
CA GLU A 139 11.83 1.28 14.44
C GLU A 139 11.65 0.75 13.00
N ASP A 140 12.51 1.15 12.05
CA ASP A 140 12.47 0.63 10.68
C ASP A 140 12.85 -0.86 10.64
N LEU A 141 13.87 -1.26 11.41
CA LEU A 141 14.32 -2.65 11.47
C LEU A 141 13.27 -3.54 12.16
N LEU A 142 12.65 -3.05 13.23
CA LEU A 142 11.56 -3.76 13.90
C LEU A 142 10.36 -3.97 12.96
N LEU A 143 9.99 -2.96 12.19
CA LEU A 143 8.92 -3.08 11.20
C LEU A 143 9.29 -4.07 10.10
N LEU A 144 10.54 -4.03 9.61
CA LEU A 144 11.04 -4.96 8.59
C LEU A 144 10.97 -6.41 9.07
N GLU A 145 11.53 -6.68 10.26
CA GLU A 145 11.51 -8.01 10.90
C GLU A 145 10.08 -8.53 11.04
N TRP A 146 9.19 -7.65 11.49
CA TRP A 146 7.79 -8.02 11.67
C TRP A 146 7.10 -8.32 10.33
N LEU A 147 7.25 -7.49 9.29
CA LEU A 147 6.69 -7.72 7.95
C LEU A 147 7.19 -9.04 7.34
N VAL A 148 8.48 -9.34 7.53
CA VAL A 148 9.09 -10.60 7.07
C VAL A 148 8.53 -11.79 7.84
N SER A 149 8.40 -11.69 9.17
CA SER A 149 7.87 -12.77 10.01
C SER A 149 6.41 -13.10 9.69
N GLN A 150 5.61 -12.10 9.29
CA GLN A 150 4.22 -12.28 8.87
C GLN A 150 4.07 -12.64 7.38
N ASN A 151 5.18 -12.83 6.66
CA ASN A 151 5.19 -13.14 5.23
C ASN A 151 4.42 -12.11 4.37
N ILE A 152 4.47 -10.81 4.74
CA ILE A 152 3.76 -9.74 4.04
C ILE A 152 4.62 -9.20 2.90
N GLU A 153 4.11 -9.28 1.67
CA GLU A 153 4.79 -8.73 0.50
C GLU A 153 4.95 -7.21 0.63
N THR A 154 6.19 -6.72 0.48
CA THR A 154 6.53 -5.33 0.73
C THR A 154 7.24 -4.68 -0.45
N ARG A 155 6.73 -3.55 -0.92
CA ARG A 155 7.40 -2.66 -1.86
C ARG A 155 8.00 -1.47 -1.12
N LEU A 156 9.31 -1.48 -0.91
CA LEU A 156 10.05 -0.43 -0.23
C LEU A 156 10.45 0.65 -1.21
N LEU A 157 9.97 1.87 -1.00
CA LEU A 157 10.23 3.04 -1.83
C LEU A 157 11.27 3.94 -1.16
N LEU A 158 12.43 4.12 -1.78
CA LEU A 158 13.34 5.20 -1.43
C LEU A 158 12.76 6.53 -1.92
N SER A 159 12.07 7.22 -1.04
CA SER A 159 11.34 8.47 -1.33
C SER A 159 12.26 9.69 -1.33
N LYS A 160 11.78 10.78 -1.95
CA LYS A 160 12.48 12.08 -2.02
C LYS A 160 13.79 12.04 -2.83
N THR A 161 13.87 11.20 -3.83
CA THR A 161 15.02 11.13 -4.74
C THR A 161 15.22 12.42 -5.52
N ASP A 162 14.19 13.27 -5.65
CA ASP A 162 14.28 14.64 -6.17
C ASP A 162 15.24 15.56 -5.36
N LYS A 163 15.65 15.16 -4.16
CA LYS A 163 16.63 15.86 -3.32
C LYS A 163 18.07 15.34 -3.52
N LEU A 164 18.27 14.39 -4.40
CA LEU A 164 19.55 13.72 -4.67
C LEU A 164 19.87 13.84 -6.16
N SER A 165 21.15 13.80 -6.50
CA SER A 165 21.55 13.53 -7.87
C SER A 165 21.20 12.07 -8.25
N ARG A 166 21.10 11.80 -9.54
CA ARG A 166 20.82 10.43 -10.04
C ARG A 166 21.81 9.41 -9.49
N ASN A 167 23.10 9.76 -9.44
CA ASN A 167 24.15 8.87 -8.89
C ASN A 167 23.95 8.64 -7.39
N GLN A 168 23.63 9.68 -6.61
CA GLN A 168 23.35 9.55 -5.19
C GLN A 168 22.13 8.69 -4.91
N ALA A 169 21.06 8.82 -5.73
CA ALA A 169 19.86 7.99 -5.61
C ALA A 169 20.17 6.51 -5.87
N GLN A 170 20.97 6.20 -6.90
CA GLN A 170 21.41 4.81 -7.19
C GLN A 170 22.32 4.26 -6.08
N GLN A 171 23.23 5.05 -5.55
CA GLN A 171 24.06 4.66 -4.40
C GLN A 171 23.21 4.38 -3.15
N ALA A 172 22.15 5.20 -2.90
CA ALA A 172 21.23 4.97 -1.80
C ALA A 172 20.46 3.64 -1.99
N LEU A 173 20.01 3.34 -3.20
CA LEU A 173 19.34 2.08 -3.52
C LEU A 173 20.27 0.89 -3.32
N HIS A 174 21.53 1.02 -3.77
CA HIS A 174 22.55 -0.04 -3.59
C HIS A 174 22.82 -0.29 -2.10
N ARG A 175 22.99 0.77 -1.29
CA ARG A 175 23.19 0.62 0.17
C ARG A 175 22.00 -0.06 0.84
N LEU A 176 20.78 0.31 0.48
CA LEU A 176 19.58 -0.33 1.01
C LEU A 176 19.55 -1.83 0.67
N ASN A 177 19.77 -2.18 -0.60
CA ASN A 177 19.76 -3.58 -1.03
C ASN A 177 20.84 -4.40 -0.29
N LYS A 178 22.04 -3.83 -0.13
CA LYS A 178 23.10 -4.47 0.65
C LYS A 178 22.72 -4.64 2.13
N GLN A 179 22.03 -3.67 2.73
CA GLN A 179 21.53 -3.78 4.11
C GLN A 179 20.51 -4.92 4.22
N LEU A 180 19.55 -5.02 3.28
CA LEU A 180 18.56 -6.09 3.26
C LEU A 180 19.20 -7.48 3.06
N GLU A 181 20.22 -7.57 2.20
CA GLU A 181 20.99 -8.79 1.99
C GLU A 181 21.72 -9.24 3.27
N LEU A 182 22.40 -8.33 3.96
CA LEU A 182 23.08 -8.61 5.24
C LEU A 182 22.11 -9.07 6.34
N LEU A 183 20.85 -8.63 6.28
CA LEU A 183 19.78 -9.04 7.18
C LEU A 183 19.05 -10.31 6.71
N ASN A 184 19.53 -10.96 5.64
CA ASN A 184 18.94 -12.15 5.05
C ASN A 184 17.44 -11.98 4.69
N VAL A 185 17.03 -10.79 4.27
CA VAL A 185 15.66 -10.51 3.89
C VAL A 185 15.33 -11.16 2.54
N PRO A 186 14.25 -11.97 2.46
CA PRO A 186 13.89 -12.65 1.20
C PRO A 186 13.52 -11.65 0.11
N THR A 187 14.21 -11.69 -1.03
CA THR A 187 13.94 -10.81 -2.18
C THR A 187 12.56 -11.04 -2.82
N LYS A 188 11.97 -12.21 -2.61
CA LYS A 188 10.58 -12.50 -3.02
C LYS A 188 9.57 -11.70 -2.22
N LEU A 189 9.91 -11.40 -0.96
CA LEU A 189 9.02 -10.74 -0.02
C LEU A 189 9.22 -9.21 -0.01
N VAL A 190 10.48 -8.75 -0.01
CA VAL A 190 10.79 -7.32 0.01
C VAL A 190 11.51 -6.91 -1.26
N SER A 191 10.89 -6.03 -2.01
CA SER A 191 11.46 -5.44 -3.23
C SER A 191 11.61 -3.93 -3.08
N THR A 192 12.62 -3.35 -3.73
CA THR A 192 13.02 -1.95 -3.56
C THR A 192 12.93 -1.16 -4.84
N GLN A 193 12.74 0.15 -4.75
CA GLN A 193 12.87 1.07 -5.88
C GLN A 193 13.14 2.51 -5.42
N VAL A 194 13.67 3.34 -6.32
CA VAL A 194 13.70 4.80 -6.17
C VAL A 194 12.30 5.38 -6.44
N TYR A 195 11.97 6.46 -5.73
CA TYR A 195 10.67 7.09 -5.87
C TYR A 195 10.72 8.59 -5.57
N SER A 196 10.03 9.39 -6.38
CA SER A 196 9.71 10.77 -6.07
C SER A 196 8.29 11.15 -6.51
N SER A 197 7.49 11.63 -5.59
CA SER A 197 6.17 12.20 -5.90
C SER A 197 6.27 13.51 -6.70
N VAL A 198 7.39 14.21 -6.61
CA VAL A 198 7.63 15.52 -7.26
C VAL A 198 8.01 15.33 -8.72
N SER A 199 9.08 14.56 -8.99
CA SER A 199 9.55 14.27 -10.36
C SER A 199 8.76 13.16 -11.05
N LYS A 200 7.87 12.45 -10.33
CA LYS A 200 7.14 11.27 -10.82
C LYS A 200 8.04 10.04 -11.06
N GLU A 201 9.31 10.09 -10.68
CA GLU A 201 10.22 8.95 -10.77
C GLU A 201 9.67 7.74 -10.01
N GLY A 202 9.69 6.57 -10.64
CA GLY A 202 9.26 5.30 -10.05
C GLY A 202 7.74 5.11 -9.90
N ILE A 203 6.90 6.09 -10.31
CA ILE A 203 5.44 5.97 -10.17
C ILE A 203 4.87 4.87 -11.07
N GLU A 204 5.40 4.70 -12.26
CA GLU A 204 5.00 3.66 -13.20
C GLU A 204 5.31 2.27 -12.65
N VAL A 205 6.54 2.05 -12.18
CA VAL A 205 6.97 0.78 -11.58
C VAL A 205 6.13 0.43 -10.35
N LEU A 206 5.78 1.42 -9.53
CA LEU A 206 4.87 1.22 -8.41
C LEU A 206 3.46 0.86 -8.88
N THR A 207 2.94 1.53 -9.93
CA THR A 207 1.62 1.24 -10.49
C THR A 207 1.55 -0.17 -11.06
N GLN A 208 2.61 -0.66 -11.71
CA GLN A 208 2.71 -2.04 -12.19
C GLN A 208 2.68 -3.04 -11.02
N ARG A 209 3.39 -2.76 -9.91
CA ARG A 209 3.33 -3.60 -8.71
C ARG A 209 1.92 -3.62 -8.10
N LEU A 210 1.27 -2.47 -8.01
CA LEU A 210 -0.11 -2.37 -7.54
C LEU A 210 -1.08 -3.14 -8.44
N ALA A 211 -0.88 -3.13 -9.77
CA ALA A 211 -1.67 -3.91 -10.71
C ALA A 211 -1.61 -5.42 -10.38
N LEU A 212 -0.41 -5.94 -10.09
CA LEU A 212 -0.23 -7.34 -9.68
C LEU A 212 -0.94 -7.66 -8.36
N TRP A 213 -0.90 -6.74 -7.39
CA TRP A 213 -1.58 -6.93 -6.11
C TRP A 213 -3.11 -6.80 -6.21
N PHE A 214 -3.62 -5.98 -7.14
CA PHE A 214 -5.06 -5.81 -7.36
C PHE A 214 -5.69 -6.93 -8.19
N SER A 215 -4.88 -7.79 -8.82
CA SER A 215 -5.40 -8.95 -9.53
C SER A 215 -5.90 -9.98 -8.53
N VAL A 216 -7.17 -10.30 -8.60
CA VAL A 216 -7.75 -11.43 -7.86
C VAL A 216 -7.22 -12.71 -8.51
N PRO A 217 -6.73 -13.72 -7.78
CA PRO A 217 -6.45 -15.02 -8.37
C PRO A 217 -7.70 -15.60 -9.05
N THR A 218 -7.56 -16.11 -10.25
CA THR A 218 -8.67 -16.62 -11.10
C THR A 218 -9.54 -17.67 -10.41
N GLU A 219 -9.01 -18.37 -9.39
CA GLU A 219 -9.74 -19.35 -8.59
C GLU A 219 -10.91 -18.77 -7.76
N LEU A 220 -10.92 -17.44 -7.51
CA LEU A 220 -12.03 -16.77 -6.81
C LEU A 220 -13.10 -16.21 -7.78
N GLU A 221 -12.79 -16.05 -9.06
CA GLU A 221 -13.77 -15.61 -10.07
C GLU A 221 -14.78 -16.72 -10.38
N ASP A 222 -14.36 -17.99 -10.36
CA ASP A 222 -15.23 -19.14 -10.60
C ASP A 222 -16.23 -19.38 -9.46
N ASP A 223 -15.86 -19.11 -8.22
CA ASP A 223 -16.76 -19.21 -7.06
C ASP A 223 -17.81 -18.08 -7.01
N LEU A 224 -17.49 -16.90 -7.52
CA LEU A 224 -18.42 -15.77 -7.60
C LEU A 224 -19.41 -15.91 -8.75
N SER A 225 -18.97 -16.44 -9.90
CA SER A 225 -19.83 -16.70 -11.06
C SER A 225 -20.82 -17.85 -10.80
N ASN A 226 -20.42 -18.87 -10.04
CA ASN A 226 -21.29 -20.00 -9.68
C ASN A 226 -22.34 -19.65 -8.62
N LYS A 227 -22.15 -18.63 -7.78
CA LYS A 227 -23.13 -18.17 -6.80
C LYS A 227 -24.22 -17.27 -7.39
N VAL A 228 -23.97 -16.64 -8.53
CA VAL A 228 -24.95 -15.77 -9.21
C VAL A 228 -25.94 -16.60 -10.08
N THR A 229 -25.58 -17.83 -10.45
CA THR A 229 -26.42 -18.69 -11.32
C THR A 229 -27.37 -19.62 -10.58
N GLN A 230 -27.36 -19.64 -9.24
CA GLN A 230 -28.33 -20.39 -8.44
C GLN A 230 -29.36 -19.44 -7.78
N SER A 231 -30.22 -18.84 -8.58
CA SER A 231 -31.50 -18.35 -8.11
C SER A 231 -32.50 -19.50 -8.10
N PRO A 232 -33.25 -19.71 -7.04
CA PRO A 232 -34.25 -20.77 -7.00
C PRO A 232 -35.45 -20.33 -7.84
N THR A 233 -35.62 -20.97 -9.00
CA THR A 233 -36.92 -21.06 -9.66
C THR A 233 -37.64 -22.31 -9.12
N GLU A 234 -38.92 -22.08 -8.88
CA GLU A 234 -40.05 -23.01 -8.77
C GLU A 234 -40.61 -23.22 -7.38
N ILE A 235 -41.62 -22.37 -7.18
CA ILE A 235 -42.76 -22.71 -6.32
C ILE A 235 -43.70 -23.49 -7.23
N GLU A 236 -43.71 -24.82 -7.10
CA GLU A 236 -44.83 -25.60 -7.62
C GLU A 236 -46.01 -25.51 -6.67
N ASN A 237 -47.05 -24.89 -7.18
CA ASN A 237 -48.40 -25.06 -6.64
C ASN A 237 -48.87 -26.49 -6.96
N ASP A 238 -49.23 -27.24 -5.98
CA ASP A 238 -50.21 -28.31 -6.19
C ASP A 238 -51.41 -28.09 -5.28
N GLU A 239 -52.51 -27.91 -5.97
CA GLU A 239 -53.86 -27.85 -5.47
C GLU A 239 -54.41 -29.23 -5.13
N VAL A 240 -55.36 -29.29 -4.20
CA VAL A 240 -56.61 -30.08 -4.20
C VAL A 240 -56.52 -31.55 -3.69
N LEU A 241 -57.05 -31.77 -2.58
CA LEU A 241 -58.36 -32.42 -2.27
C LEU A 241 -58.50 -32.67 -0.78
#